data_d43e4a3f984f400ad6311e91904fb353
#
_entry.id   d43e4a3f984f400ad6311e91904fb353
#
_cell.length_a   1.000
_cell.length_b   1.000
_cell.length_c   1.000
_cell.angle_alpha   90.00
_cell.angle_beta   90.00
_cell.angle_gamma   90.00
#
_symmetry.space_group_name_H-M   'P 1'
#
loop_
_entity.id
_entity.type
_entity.pdbx_description
1 polymer ?
#
loop_
_entity_poly.entity_id
_entity_poly.type
_entity_poly.pdbx_seq_one_letter_code
_entity_poly.pdbx_strand_id
1 'polypeptide(L)'
;MSESEKIFNNILSNPFDFSKDEVCECDFEVLDYVQTNEELYDRWRKLLKIYVIENYHNEIEDDLRKLEKDSLFQIRNIDLIEKETRESLSETMIQNYKFVSEEMQRSDWFSVYINSFVSQYDPNTSYLDPESKDRFDVDMSGNYAGIGARLQKKIDKVEITEVISGGPAWRDNTLEKGDAILKVRQDDEEEPVSILTMRLSEAVKLIKGEKGTKVHLTVKKVDGSISEVTLKRDIVQLEETYIKSSIVKKDNNNYGIINIPKFYIDFDNQSNRDAAKDLKTEIKRLKEQGIKGLVIDLRNNGGGALKTVVDMAGMFIKNGPVVQVKYFDKEKQVLSDRDRSILWTGPLVILVNEGSASASEILAAAMQDYKRAIIIGGNQTWGKGTVQNVFPLDRMVRGNTNGDLGALRYTTQKYYKKLHLFRSLL
;
A
#
# COMPACT_ATOMS: atom_id res chain seq x y z
N MET A 1 24.76 -24.20 1.53
CA MET A 1 24.91 -22.87 0.92
C MET A 1 24.74 -23.01 -0.57
N SER A 2 23.82 -22.28 -1.20
CA SER A 2 23.68 -22.32 -2.66
C SER A 2 24.91 -21.67 -3.31
N GLU A 3 25.13 -21.95 -4.59
CA GLU A 3 26.20 -21.34 -5.38
C GLU A 3 26.04 -19.79 -5.40
N SER A 4 24.84 -19.30 -5.59
CA SER A 4 24.53 -17.86 -5.58
C SER A 4 24.89 -17.19 -4.27
N GLU A 5 24.61 -17.82 -3.12
CA GLU A 5 24.97 -17.27 -1.81
C GLU A 5 26.48 -17.14 -1.62
N LYS A 6 27.26 -18.13 -2.08
CA LYS A 6 28.72 -18.04 -2.07
C LYS A 6 29.23 -16.90 -2.95
N ILE A 7 28.63 -16.73 -4.14
CA ILE A 7 29.01 -15.69 -5.09
C ILE A 7 28.75 -14.29 -4.49
N PHE A 8 27.56 -13.98 -4.03
CA PHE A 8 27.29 -12.63 -3.51
C PHE A 8 28.05 -12.34 -2.21
N ASN A 9 28.24 -13.32 -1.32
CA ASN A 9 29.07 -13.15 -0.12
C ASN A 9 30.54 -12.87 -0.49
N ASN A 10 31.08 -13.56 -1.48
CA ASN A 10 32.45 -13.31 -1.95
C ASN A 10 32.59 -11.91 -2.55
N ILE A 11 31.65 -11.48 -3.38
CA ILE A 11 31.67 -10.15 -3.99
C ILE A 11 31.56 -9.06 -2.92
N LEU A 12 30.59 -9.17 -2.01
CA LEU A 12 30.32 -8.14 -0.99
C LEU A 12 31.34 -8.15 0.18
N SER A 13 32.22 -9.14 0.26
CA SER A 13 33.32 -9.11 1.23
C SER A 13 34.49 -8.20 0.81
N ASN A 14 34.53 -7.75 -0.44
CA ASN A 14 35.57 -6.88 -0.98
C ASN A 14 35.02 -5.51 -1.41
N PRO A 15 35.78 -4.41 -1.23
CA PRO A 15 35.37 -3.10 -1.72
C PRO A 15 35.21 -3.08 -3.24
N PHE A 16 34.27 -2.25 -3.74
CA PHE A 16 34.11 -2.06 -5.17
C PHE A 16 35.06 -1.00 -5.72
N ASP A 17 35.64 -1.28 -6.89
CA ASP A 17 36.39 -0.31 -7.66
C ASP A 17 35.41 0.57 -8.47
N PHE A 18 35.16 1.78 -7.98
CA PHE A 18 34.28 2.77 -8.65
C PHE A 18 34.98 3.54 -9.78
N SER A 19 36.31 3.43 -9.91
CA SER A 19 37.04 4.10 -11.01
C SER A 19 36.89 3.36 -12.35
N LYS A 20 36.43 2.11 -12.30
CA LYS A 20 36.26 1.29 -13.49
C LYS A 20 34.96 1.65 -14.21
N ASP A 21 35.12 2.13 -15.45
CA ASP A 21 34.00 2.39 -16.35
C ASP A 21 33.47 1.08 -16.93
N GLU A 22 32.24 0.74 -16.59
CA GLU A 22 31.59 -0.50 -16.99
C GLU A 22 30.07 -0.33 -17.11
N VAL A 23 29.48 -1.12 -18.00
CA VAL A 23 28.05 -1.12 -18.26
C VAL A 23 27.40 -2.36 -17.64
N CYS A 24 26.26 -2.17 -17.00
CA CYS A 24 25.39 -3.25 -16.53
C CYS A 24 24.03 -3.14 -17.19
N GLU A 25 23.61 -4.22 -17.85
CA GLU A 25 22.24 -4.35 -18.33
C GLU A 25 21.34 -4.76 -17.17
N CYS A 26 20.34 -3.94 -16.88
CA CYS A 26 19.39 -4.15 -15.79
C CYS A 26 18.01 -4.64 -16.28
N ASP A 27 17.80 -4.71 -17.59
CA ASP A 27 16.60 -5.31 -18.16
C ASP A 27 16.81 -6.82 -18.33
N PHE A 28 16.29 -7.57 -17.37
CA PHE A 28 16.40 -9.03 -17.36
C PHE A 28 15.60 -9.72 -18.47
N GLU A 29 14.68 -9.00 -19.15
CA GLU A 29 13.91 -9.57 -20.27
C GLU A 29 14.74 -9.69 -21.55
N VAL A 30 15.77 -8.84 -21.69
CA VAL A 30 16.67 -8.86 -22.85
C VAL A 30 17.95 -9.65 -22.62
N LEU A 31 18.21 -10.10 -21.38
CA LEU A 31 19.41 -10.83 -21.02
C LEU A 31 19.29 -12.33 -21.30
N ASP A 32 20.22 -12.87 -22.07
CA ASP A 32 20.39 -14.32 -22.22
C ASP A 32 20.82 -14.99 -20.91
N TYR A 33 20.50 -16.27 -20.77
CA TYR A 33 21.01 -17.08 -19.66
C TYR A 33 22.51 -17.19 -19.72
N VAL A 34 23.17 -16.98 -18.58
CA VAL A 34 24.64 -17.18 -18.47
C VAL A 34 25.03 -18.62 -18.79
N GLN A 35 26.16 -18.79 -19.43
CA GLN A 35 26.66 -20.10 -19.83
C GLN A 35 27.80 -20.60 -18.91
N THR A 36 28.48 -19.69 -18.21
CA THR A 36 29.62 -20.01 -17.34
C THR A 36 29.48 -19.38 -15.95
N ASN A 37 30.20 -19.90 -14.98
CA ASN A 37 30.22 -19.33 -13.63
C ASN A 37 30.96 -17.98 -13.59
N GLU A 38 31.89 -17.72 -14.50
CA GLU A 38 32.57 -16.43 -14.64
C GLU A 38 31.57 -15.34 -15.12
N GLU A 39 30.76 -15.68 -16.11
CA GLU A 39 29.65 -14.75 -16.56
C GLU A 39 28.64 -14.50 -15.46
N LEU A 40 28.27 -15.53 -14.69
CA LEU A 40 27.37 -15.39 -13.56
C LEU A 40 27.97 -14.48 -12.48
N TYR A 41 29.25 -14.68 -12.15
CA TYR A 41 29.96 -13.87 -11.18
C TYR A 41 30.04 -12.39 -11.63
N ASP A 42 30.43 -12.13 -12.89
CA ASP A 42 30.54 -10.75 -13.40
C ASP A 42 29.18 -10.06 -13.47
N ARG A 43 28.12 -10.76 -13.84
CA ARG A 43 26.74 -10.25 -13.82
C ARG A 43 26.32 -9.86 -12.40
N TRP A 44 26.52 -10.73 -11.42
CA TRP A 44 26.27 -10.42 -10.00
C TRP A 44 27.12 -9.27 -9.50
N ARG A 45 28.39 -9.25 -9.83
CA ARG A 45 29.30 -8.18 -9.41
C ARG A 45 28.85 -6.81 -9.90
N LYS A 46 28.50 -6.69 -11.17
CA LYS A 46 27.98 -5.44 -11.76
C LYS A 46 26.67 -5.00 -11.12
N LEU A 47 25.73 -5.93 -10.95
CA LEU A 47 24.42 -5.64 -10.34
C LEU A 47 24.59 -5.16 -8.89
N LEU A 48 25.36 -5.87 -8.08
CA LEU A 48 25.61 -5.49 -6.69
C LEU A 48 26.36 -4.15 -6.59
N LYS A 49 27.29 -3.89 -7.52
CA LYS A 49 27.99 -2.60 -7.60
C LYS A 49 26.99 -1.45 -7.82
N ILE A 50 26.02 -1.61 -8.70
CA ILE A 50 24.97 -0.58 -8.93
C ILE A 50 24.18 -0.33 -7.65
N TYR A 51 23.71 -1.37 -6.96
CA TYR A 51 22.99 -1.21 -5.71
C TYR A 51 23.84 -0.51 -4.63
N VAL A 52 25.11 -0.81 -4.54
CA VAL A 52 26.01 -0.12 -3.61
C VAL A 52 26.20 1.35 -4.02
N ILE A 53 26.38 1.66 -5.30
CA ILE A 53 26.52 3.05 -5.80
C ILE A 53 25.26 3.85 -5.49
N GLU A 54 24.08 3.31 -5.73
CA GLU A 54 22.79 3.99 -5.48
C GLU A 54 22.62 4.32 -3.99
N ASN A 55 22.82 3.33 -3.11
CA ASN A 55 22.73 3.56 -1.67
C ASN A 55 23.82 4.49 -1.15
N TYR A 56 25.03 4.35 -1.65
CA TYR A 56 26.16 5.24 -1.35
C TYR A 56 25.86 6.70 -1.70
N HIS A 57 25.25 6.94 -2.87
CA HIS A 57 24.83 8.28 -3.28
C HIS A 57 23.77 8.86 -2.32
N ASN A 58 22.78 8.08 -1.95
CA ASN A 58 21.74 8.47 -1.01
C ASN A 58 22.30 8.82 0.38
N GLU A 59 23.26 8.06 0.88
CA GLU A 59 23.93 8.32 2.17
C GLU A 59 24.75 9.61 2.15
N ILE A 60 25.43 9.90 1.04
CA ILE A 60 26.15 11.18 0.86
C ILE A 60 25.16 12.35 0.83
N GLU A 61 24.07 12.23 0.08
CA GLU A 61 23.05 13.28 0.05
C GLU A 61 22.44 13.54 1.44
N ASP A 62 22.22 12.49 2.21
CA ASP A 62 21.71 12.63 3.59
C ASP A 62 22.72 13.30 4.52
N ASP A 63 23.99 12.99 4.39
CA ASP A 63 25.04 13.66 5.16
C ASP A 63 25.17 15.14 4.76
N LEU A 64 25.04 15.48 3.48
CA LEU A 64 25.01 16.86 3.00
C LEU A 64 23.79 17.61 3.54
N ARG A 65 22.61 17.02 3.55
CA ARG A 65 21.40 17.61 4.15
C ARG A 65 21.51 17.81 5.67
N LYS A 66 22.24 16.93 6.37
CA LYS A 66 22.55 17.11 7.81
C LYS A 66 23.50 18.29 8.02
N LEU A 67 24.53 18.42 7.18
CA LEU A 67 25.47 19.54 7.24
C LEU A 67 24.77 20.89 6.97
N GLU A 68 23.79 20.93 6.06
CA GLU A 68 22.98 22.15 5.82
C GLU A 68 22.18 22.59 7.06
N LYS A 69 21.76 21.63 7.89
CA LYS A 69 20.97 21.88 9.10
C LYS A 69 21.82 22.13 10.34
N ASP A 70 22.98 21.52 10.41
CA ASP A 70 23.91 21.59 11.52
C ASP A 70 25.34 21.77 10.99
N SER A 71 25.87 22.99 11.07
CA SER A 71 27.21 23.33 10.59
C SER A 71 28.35 22.64 11.36
N LEU A 72 28.07 21.99 12.48
CA LEU A 72 29.04 21.19 13.24
C LEU A 72 29.06 19.71 12.79
N PHE A 73 28.11 19.29 11.96
CA PHE A 73 28.07 17.95 11.43
C PHE A 73 29.29 17.71 10.52
N GLN A 74 29.97 16.60 10.69
CA GLN A 74 31.07 16.18 9.82
C GLN A 74 30.61 15.08 8.87
N ILE A 75 30.79 15.30 7.56
CA ILE A 75 30.52 14.29 6.55
C ILE A 75 31.42 13.08 6.81
N ARG A 76 30.83 11.89 6.79
CA ARG A 76 31.56 10.63 6.96
C ARG A 76 32.57 10.42 5.85
N ASN A 77 33.64 9.69 6.16
CA ASN A 77 34.61 9.28 5.15
C ASN A 77 33.94 8.40 4.08
N ILE A 78 34.29 8.67 2.82
CA ILE A 78 33.80 7.98 1.63
C ILE A 78 33.99 6.45 1.73
N ASP A 79 35.17 6.01 2.17
CA ASP A 79 35.46 4.57 2.34
C ASP A 79 34.60 3.93 3.43
N LEU A 80 34.24 4.70 4.47
CA LEU A 80 33.34 4.23 5.53
C LEU A 80 31.93 4.07 5.02
N ILE A 81 31.41 5.04 4.25
CA ILE A 81 30.07 4.97 3.65
C ILE A 81 29.97 3.78 2.69
N GLU A 82 31.00 3.55 1.84
CA GLU A 82 31.03 2.38 0.95
C GLU A 82 30.96 1.08 1.74
N LYS A 83 31.76 0.97 2.79
CA LYS A 83 31.79 -0.22 3.63
C LYS A 83 30.44 -0.48 4.30
N GLU A 84 29.85 0.55 4.94
CA GLU A 84 28.56 0.44 5.62
C GLU A 84 27.43 0.06 4.64
N THR A 85 27.41 0.65 3.45
CA THR A 85 26.43 0.35 2.40
C THR A 85 26.55 -1.07 1.89
N ARG A 86 27.78 -1.54 1.67
CA ARG A 86 28.08 -2.90 1.22
C ARG A 86 27.74 -3.94 2.28
N GLU A 87 28.03 -3.68 3.55
CA GLU A 87 27.64 -4.53 4.68
C GLU A 87 26.12 -4.61 4.83
N SER A 88 25.41 -3.49 4.76
CA SER A 88 23.96 -3.43 4.78
C SER A 88 23.32 -4.20 3.61
N LEU A 89 23.89 -4.08 2.41
CA LEU A 89 23.43 -4.84 1.25
C LEU A 89 23.69 -6.36 1.46
N SER A 90 24.83 -6.74 2.04
CA SER A 90 25.11 -8.14 2.37
C SER A 90 24.09 -8.73 3.34
N GLU A 91 23.76 -8.02 4.40
CA GLU A 91 22.71 -8.44 5.34
C GLU A 91 21.36 -8.61 4.64
N THR A 92 20.98 -7.65 3.79
CA THR A 92 19.74 -7.70 3.01
C THR A 92 19.71 -8.91 2.08
N MET A 93 20.81 -9.20 1.36
CA MET A 93 20.92 -10.35 0.48
C MET A 93 20.82 -11.68 1.24
N ILE A 94 21.47 -11.79 2.40
CA ILE A 94 21.37 -12.96 3.27
C ILE A 94 19.94 -13.17 3.76
N GLN A 95 19.26 -12.11 4.19
CA GLN A 95 17.86 -12.18 4.64
C GLN A 95 16.92 -12.60 3.50
N ASN A 96 17.07 -12.00 2.31
CA ASN A 96 16.28 -12.38 1.14
C ASN A 96 16.51 -13.83 0.74
N TYR A 97 17.78 -14.28 0.77
CA TYR A 97 18.10 -15.66 0.47
C TYR A 97 17.47 -16.65 1.46
N LYS A 98 17.57 -16.36 2.77
CA LYS A 98 16.92 -17.17 3.82
C LYS A 98 15.42 -17.20 3.65
N PHE A 99 14.79 -16.05 3.36
CA PHE A 99 13.36 -15.98 3.09
C PHE A 99 12.95 -16.95 1.97
N VAL A 100 13.64 -16.90 0.81
CA VAL A 100 13.32 -17.75 -0.34
C VAL A 100 13.62 -19.22 -0.09
N SER A 101 14.76 -19.54 0.58
CA SER A 101 15.23 -20.92 0.73
C SER A 101 14.61 -21.66 1.93
N GLU A 102 14.23 -20.94 2.99
CA GLU A 102 13.87 -21.54 4.28
C GLU A 102 12.44 -21.17 4.71
N GLU A 103 11.99 -19.95 4.39
CA GLU A 103 10.70 -19.45 4.88
C GLU A 103 9.56 -19.62 3.89
N MET A 104 9.82 -19.62 2.57
CA MET A 104 8.76 -19.80 1.58
C MET A 104 8.12 -21.19 1.69
N GLN A 105 6.80 -21.18 1.89
CA GLN A 105 5.99 -22.39 1.98
C GLN A 105 5.48 -22.82 0.60
N ARG A 106 4.91 -24.05 0.54
CA ARG A 106 4.30 -24.56 -0.69
C ARG A 106 3.21 -23.65 -1.25
N SER A 107 2.44 -22.99 -0.39
CA SER A 107 1.41 -22.00 -0.76
C SER A 107 2.00 -20.77 -1.45
N ASP A 108 3.17 -20.29 -0.97
CA ASP A 108 3.84 -19.13 -1.57
C ASP A 108 4.35 -19.47 -2.97
N TRP A 109 5.00 -20.62 -3.12
CA TRP A 109 5.43 -21.13 -4.42
C TRP A 109 4.28 -21.38 -5.38
N PHE A 110 3.14 -21.84 -4.89
CA PHE A 110 1.93 -21.97 -5.69
C PHE A 110 1.45 -20.60 -6.17
N SER A 111 1.44 -19.59 -5.30
CA SER A 111 1.08 -18.21 -5.66
C SER A 111 2.02 -17.63 -6.71
N VAL A 112 3.33 -17.82 -6.56
CA VAL A 112 4.33 -17.41 -7.56
C VAL A 112 4.07 -18.09 -8.90
N TYR A 113 3.88 -19.42 -8.91
CA TYR A 113 3.60 -20.20 -10.12
C TYR A 113 2.32 -19.73 -10.83
N ILE A 114 1.22 -19.62 -10.11
CA ILE A 114 -0.05 -19.17 -10.70
C ILE A 114 0.07 -17.72 -11.23
N ASN A 115 0.70 -16.84 -10.46
CA ASN A 115 0.85 -15.44 -10.87
C ASN A 115 1.78 -15.29 -12.09
N SER A 116 2.83 -16.09 -12.22
CA SER A 116 3.65 -16.10 -13.44
C SER A 116 2.87 -16.51 -14.69
N PHE A 117 1.86 -17.36 -14.52
CA PHE A 117 0.98 -17.79 -15.61
C PHE A 117 -0.08 -16.75 -15.95
N VAL A 118 -0.81 -16.22 -14.95
CA VAL A 118 -1.92 -15.30 -15.22
C VAL A 118 -1.45 -13.92 -15.71
N SER A 119 -0.27 -13.48 -15.28
CA SER A 119 0.33 -12.21 -15.73
C SER A 119 0.64 -12.17 -17.25
N GLN A 120 0.78 -13.35 -17.88
CA GLN A 120 0.96 -13.42 -19.36
C GLN A 120 -0.29 -13.01 -20.13
N TYR A 121 -1.48 -13.08 -19.52
CA TYR A 121 -2.74 -12.69 -20.15
C TYR A 121 -3.08 -11.21 -19.96
N ASP A 122 -2.76 -10.67 -18.79
CA ASP A 122 -3.02 -9.27 -18.46
C ASP A 122 -2.16 -8.84 -17.26
N PRO A 123 -1.38 -7.75 -17.36
CA PRO A 123 -0.49 -7.29 -16.30
C PRO A 123 -1.20 -6.86 -15.01
N ASN A 124 -2.53 -6.65 -15.07
CA ASN A 124 -3.33 -6.28 -13.91
C ASN A 124 -4.10 -7.46 -13.30
N THR A 125 -4.01 -8.65 -13.90
CA THR A 125 -4.63 -9.87 -13.37
C THR A 125 -3.66 -10.57 -12.43
N SER A 126 -4.17 -11.00 -11.28
CA SER A 126 -3.37 -11.73 -10.28
C SER A 126 -4.24 -12.64 -9.40
N TYR A 127 -3.68 -13.77 -9.03
CA TYR A 127 -4.17 -14.57 -7.93
C TYR A 127 -3.73 -13.91 -6.62
N LEU A 128 -4.68 -13.66 -5.75
CA LEU A 128 -4.47 -13.22 -4.37
C LEU A 128 -4.66 -14.45 -3.48
N ASP A 129 -3.60 -14.94 -2.88
CA ASP A 129 -3.71 -15.91 -1.81
C ASP A 129 -4.51 -15.34 -0.63
N PRO A 130 -4.98 -16.17 0.32
CA PRO A 130 -5.83 -15.68 1.42
C PRO A 130 -5.23 -14.50 2.18
N GLU A 131 -3.93 -14.50 2.43
CA GLU A 131 -3.25 -13.40 3.14
C GLU A 131 -3.20 -12.13 2.28
N SER A 132 -2.91 -12.27 1.00
CA SER A 132 -2.91 -11.15 0.04
C SER A 132 -4.30 -10.58 -0.18
N LYS A 133 -5.35 -11.46 -0.14
CA LYS A 133 -6.75 -11.05 -0.18
C LYS A 133 -7.13 -10.24 1.07
N ASP A 134 -6.76 -10.70 2.27
CA ASP A 134 -7.00 -9.98 3.52
C ASP A 134 -6.31 -8.59 3.51
N ARG A 135 -5.06 -8.54 3.04
CA ARG A 135 -4.34 -7.26 2.90
C ARG A 135 -5.03 -6.32 1.92
N PHE A 136 -5.52 -6.85 0.80
CA PHE A 136 -6.28 -6.07 -0.18
C PHE A 136 -7.57 -5.51 0.43
N ASP A 137 -8.32 -6.30 1.20
CA ASP A 137 -9.57 -5.87 1.83
C ASP A 137 -9.32 -4.78 2.89
N VAL A 138 -8.29 -4.94 3.71
CA VAL A 138 -7.86 -3.92 4.67
C VAL A 138 -7.42 -2.63 3.95
N ASP A 139 -6.68 -2.77 2.86
CA ASP A 139 -6.23 -1.63 2.05
C ASP A 139 -7.43 -0.90 1.41
N MET A 140 -8.44 -1.62 0.95
CA MET A 140 -9.64 -1.04 0.34
C MET A 140 -10.63 -0.45 1.34
N SER A 141 -10.74 -1.01 2.55
CA SER A 141 -11.68 -0.55 3.58
C SER A 141 -11.06 0.43 4.58
N GLY A 142 -9.74 0.38 4.76
CA GLY A 142 -9.01 1.13 5.78
C GLY A 142 -9.24 0.63 7.20
N ASN A 143 -9.78 -0.58 7.37
CA ASN A 143 -10.03 -1.15 8.69
C ASN A 143 -9.85 -2.68 8.71
N TYR A 144 -9.69 -3.21 9.90
CA TYR A 144 -9.64 -4.66 10.16
C TYR A 144 -10.11 -4.98 11.57
N ALA A 145 -10.50 -6.23 11.81
CA ALA A 145 -10.83 -6.69 13.16
C ALA A 145 -9.58 -7.26 13.86
N GLY A 146 -9.25 -6.75 15.04
CA GLY A 146 -8.05 -7.17 15.78
C GLY A 146 -7.80 -6.38 17.05
N ILE A 147 -6.57 -6.37 17.51
CA ILE A 147 -6.17 -5.69 18.76
C ILE A 147 -5.70 -4.24 18.57
N GLY A 148 -5.35 -3.82 17.35
CA GLY A 148 -4.87 -2.45 17.10
C GLY A 148 -3.40 -2.25 17.42
N ALA A 149 -2.53 -3.17 17.02
CA ALA A 149 -1.08 -3.04 17.12
C ALA A 149 -0.40 -3.35 15.78
N ARG A 150 0.66 -2.61 15.45
CA ARG A 150 1.58 -2.96 14.37
C ARG A 150 2.70 -3.81 14.93
N LEU A 151 3.01 -4.89 14.25
CA LEU A 151 3.96 -5.89 14.70
C LEU A 151 5.12 -6.01 13.72
N GLN A 152 6.30 -6.29 14.26
CA GLN A 152 7.51 -6.60 13.50
C GLN A 152 8.16 -7.87 14.05
N LYS A 153 8.51 -8.80 13.16
CA LYS A 153 9.33 -9.96 13.54
C LYS A 153 10.78 -9.53 13.68
N LYS A 154 11.38 -9.86 14.82
CA LYS A 154 12.83 -9.85 15.05
C LYS A 154 13.29 -11.29 15.22
N ILE A 155 14.60 -11.53 15.28
CA ILE A 155 15.19 -12.87 15.33
C ILE A 155 14.58 -13.73 16.47
N ASP A 156 14.36 -13.12 17.62
CA ASP A 156 13.96 -13.77 18.88
C ASP A 156 12.59 -13.36 19.41
N LYS A 157 11.87 -12.45 18.73
CA LYS A 157 10.61 -11.89 19.23
C LYS A 157 9.70 -11.32 18.14
N VAL A 158 8.43 -11.20 18.47
CA VAL A 158 7.44 -10.41 17.72
C VAL A 158 7.16 -9.14 18.52
N GLU A 159 7.72 -8.01 18.07
CA GLU A 159 7.70 -6.73 18.79
C GLU A 159 6.57 -5.83 18.31
N ILE A 160 5.94 -5.12 19.23
CA ILE A 160 4.97 -4.05 18.95
C ILE A 160 5.74 -2.78 18.55
N THR A 161 5.63 -2.36 17.29
CA THR A 161 6.26 -1.14 16.79
C THR A 161 5.38 0.09 16.98
N GLU A 162 4.06 -0.12 17.06
CA GLU A 162 3.08 0.95 17.22
C GLU A 162 1.77 0.39 17.79
N VAL A 163 1.15 1.14 18.72
CA VAL A 163 -0.24 0.91 19.17
C VAL A 163 -1.13 1.91 18.46
N ILE A 164 -2.10 1.40 17.69
CA ILE A 164 -2.97 2.21 16.83
C ILE A 164 -4.01 2.94 17.67
N SER A 165 -4.01 4.27 17.58
CA SER A 165 -4.92 5.13 18.32
C SER A 165 -6.39 4.74 18.11
N GLY A 166 -7.17 4.68 19.20
CA GLY A 166 -8.57 4.29 19.14
C GLY A 166 -8.84 2.78 19.00
N GLY A 167 -7.79 1.96 18.80
CA GLY A 167 -7.90 0.50 18.79
C GLY A 167 -8.06 -0.13 20.18
N PRO A 168 -8.37 -1.44 20.26
CA PRO A 168 -8.51 -2.11 21.57
C PRO A 168 -7.31 -1.98 22.47
N ALA A 169 -6.11 -2.25 21.99
CA ALA A 169 -4.88 -2.15 22.79
C ALA A 169 -4.63 -0.72 23.30
N TRP A 170 -4.95 0.30 22.49
CA TRP A 170 -4.83 1.70 22.88
C TRP A 170 -5.84 2.08 23.98
N ARG A 171 -7.09 1.61 23.86
CA ARG A 171 -8.14 1.90 24.86
C ARG A 171 -7.89 1.19 26.19
N ASP A 172 -7.34 -0.02 26.12
CA ASP A 172 -7.02 -0.84 27.29
C ASP A 172 -5.74 -0.36 28.00
N ASN A 173 -4.83 0.28 27.27
CA ASN A 173 -3.58 0.85 27.75
C ASN A 173 -2.66 -0.16 28.47
N THR A 174 -2.77 -1.43 28.11
CA THR A 174 -1.94 -2.53 28.67
C THR A 174 -0.75 -2.88 27.79
N LEU A 175 -0.76 -2.47 26.52
CA LEU A 175 0.32 -2.69 25.56
C LEU A 175 0.97 -1.36 25.17
N GLU A 176 2.28 -1.40 24.97
CA GLU A 176 3.05 -0.25 24.51
C GLU A 176 4.07 -0.61 23.41
N LYS A 177 4.58 0.40 22.73
CA LYS A 177 5.66 0.24 21.75
C LYS A 177 6.90 -0.34 22.44
N GLY A 178 7.46 -1.40 21.85
CA GLY A 178 8.63 -2.11 22.37
C GLY A 178 8.28 -3.39 23.14
N ASP A 179 7.02 -3.58 23.55
CA ASP A 179 6.56 -4.84 24.11
C ASP A 179 6.73 -5.98 23.09
N ALA A 180 7.04 -7.18 23.56
CA ALA A 180 7.18 -8.37 22.74
C ALA A 180 6.12 -9.42 23.06
N ILE A 181 5.36 -9.83 22.05
CA ILE A 181 4.39 -10.92 22.20
C ILE A 181 5.14 -12.25 22.05
N LEU A 182 5.01 -13.11 23.07
CA LEU A 182 5.68 -14.41 23.12
C LEU A 182 4.73 -15.55 22.76
N LYS A 183 3.48 -15.50 23.27
CA LYS A 183 2.46 -16.52 23.08
C LYS A 183 1.09 -15.91 22.88
N VAL A 184 0.23 -16.65 22.19
CA VAL A 184 -1.18 -16.29 21.91
C VAL A 184 -2.07 -17.46 22.29
N ARG A 185 -3.21 -17.20 22.93
CA ARG A 185 -4.24 -18.17 23.27
C ARG A 185 -5.62 -17.60 22.90
N GLN A 186 -6.45 -18.40 22.26
CA GLN A 186 -7.84 -18.04 22.02
C GLN A 186 -8.68 -18.26 23.31
N ASP A 187 -9.87 -17.67 23.36
CA ASP A 187 -10.73 -17.73 24.57
C ASP A 187 -11.26 -19.17 24.84
N ASP A 188 -11.35 -20.00 23.80
CA ASP A 188 -11.80 -21.40 23.82
C ASP A 188 -10.65 -22.42 23.90
N GLU A 189 -9.40 -21.98 23.90
CA GLU A 189 -8.21 -22.84 24.03
C GLU A 189 -7.71 -22.88 25.47
N GLU A 190 -7.17 -24.03 25.90
CA GLU A 190 -6.58 -24.19 27.23
C GLU A 190 -5.11 -23.73 27.26
N GLU A 191 -4.34 -24.07 26.22
CA GLU A 191 -2.90 -23.87 26.19
C GLU A 191 -2.49 -22.73 25.24
N PRO A 192 -1.56 -21.84 25.67
CA PRO A 192 -1.07 -20.76 24.82
C PRO A 192 -0.04 -21.27 23.80
N VAL A 193 -0.21 -20.89 22.54
CA VAL A 193 0.67 -21.22 21.43
C VAL A 193 1.82 -20.21 21.35
N SER A 194 3.06 -20.71 21.29
CA SER A 194 4.24 -19.85 21.08
C SER A 194 4.31 -19.35 19.64
N ILE A 195 4.49 -18.03 19.45
CA ILE A 195 4.62 -17.41 18.14
C ILE A 195 6.07 -17.06 17.75
N LEU A 196 7.03 -17.41 18.61
CA LEU A 196 8.45 -17.00 18.43
C LEU A 196 9.10 -17.61 17.18
N THR A 197 8.72 -18.84 16.85
CA THR A 197 9.25 -19.56 15.66
C THR A 197 8.37 -19.45 14.43
N MET A 198 7.18 -18.86 14.58
CA MET A 198 6.23 -18.69 13.47
C MET A 198 6.63 -17.55 12.55
N ARG A 199 6.16 -17.61 11.30
CA ARG A 199 6.17 -16.44 10.41
C ARG A 199 5.29 -15.34 11.00
N LEU A 200 5.65 -14.08 10.72
CA LEU A 200 4.86 -12.94 11.21
C LEU A 200 3.39 -13.02 10.76
N SER A 201 3.13 -13.45 9.52
CA SER A 201 1.78 -13.60 9.00
C SER A 201 0.95 -14.64 9.76
N GLU A 202 1.56 -15.75 10.17
CA GLU A 202 0.91 -16.78 10.98
C GLU A 202 0.61 -16.26 12.40
N ALA A 203 1.57 -15.59 13.03
CA ALA A 203 1.36 -14.94 14.32
C ALA A 203 0.25 -13.88 14.26
N VAL A 204 0.21 -13.07 13.20
CA VAL A 204 -0.83 -12.05 12.97
C VAL A 204 -2.20 -12.70 12.80
N LYS A 205 -2.33 -13.84 12.12
CA LYS A 205 -3.60 -14.59 11.99
C LYS A 205 -4.15 -15.03 13.35
N LEU A 206 -3.29 -15.47 14.27
CA LEU A 206 -3.70 -15.85 15.63
C LEU A 206 -4.13 -14.64 16.47
N ILE A 207 -3.48 -13.48 16.27
CA ILE A 207 -3.76 -12.25 17.01
C ILE A 207 -5.02 -11.55 16.49
N LYS A 208 -5.21 -11.47 15.14
CA LYS A 208 -6.45 -11.03 14.51
C LYS A 208 -7.58 -12.02 14.80
N GLY A 209 -8.81 -11.65 14.48
CA GLY A 209 -9.98 -12.49 14.60
C GLY A 209 -11.27 -11.69 14.59
N GLU A 210 -12.40 -12.35 14.73
CA GLU A 210 -13.71 -11.72 14.65
C GLU A 210 -13.91 -10.65 15.73
N LYS A 211 -14.60 -9.57 15.36
CA LYS A 211 -14.99 -8.52 16.30
C LYS A 211 -15.78 -9.11 17.47
N GLY A 212 -15.37 -8.76 18.67
CA GLY A 212 -16.04 -9.15 19.91
C GLY A 212 -15.46 -10.40 20.57
N THR A 213 -14.62 -11.19 19.87
CA THR A 213 -13.88 -12.32 20.46
C THR A 213 -12.72 -11.82 21.32
N LYS A 214 -12.25 -12.65 22.26
CA LYS A 214 -11.10 -12.33 23.10
C LYS A 214 -9.85 -13.04 22.61
N VAL A 215 -8.71 -12.45 22.90
CA VAL A 215 -7.38 -13.03 22.74
C VAL A 215 -6.56 -12.78 23.98
N HIS A 216 -5.84 -13.81 24.43
CA HIS A 216 -4.92 -13.74 25.57
C HIS A 216 -3.50 -13.75 25.02
N LEU A 217 -2.70 -12.76 25.43
CA LEU A 217 -1.33 -12.55 24.96
C LEU A 217 -0.37 -12.69 26.14
N THR A 218 0.60 -13.58 26.04
CA THR A 218 1.76 -13.55 26.94
C THR A 218 2.76 -12.54 26.38
N VAL A 219 3.02 -11.48 27.11
CA VAL A 219 3.80 -10.32 26.66
C VAL A 219 4.99 -10.11 27.57
N LYS A 220 6.18 -9.97 26.98
CA LYS A 220 7.36 -9.45 27.64
C LYS A 220 7.37 -7.93 27.51
N LYS A 221 7.27 -7.23 28.60
CA LYS A 221 7.24 -5.77 28.66
C LYS A 221 8.64 -5.18 28.40
N VAL A 222 8.69 -3.89 28.12
CA VAL A 222 9.95 -3.16 27.90
C VAL A 222 10.88 -3.25 29.12
N ASP A 223 10.34 -3.29 30.34
CA ASP A 223 11.12 -3.46 31.59
C ASP A 223 11.60 -4.90 31.82
N GLY A 224 11.28 -5.83 30.93
CA GLY A 224 11.66 -7.24 30.99
C GLY A 224 10.67 -8.14 31.76
N SER A 225 9.65 -7.59 32.43
CA SER A 225 8.61 -8.38 33.09
C SER A 225 7.74 -9.13 32.08
N ILE A 226 7.18 -10.26 32.49
CA ILE A 226 6.23 -11.03 31.66
C ILE A 226 4.85 -10.90 32.27
N SER A 227 3.88 -10.52 31.45
CA SER A 227 2.48 -10.38 31.87
C SER A 227 1.53 -11.06 30.89
N GLU A 228 0.37 -11.47 31.36
CA GLU A 228 -0.73 -11.91 30.51
C GLU A 228 -1.70 -10.76 30.31
N VAL A 229 -1.98 -10.45 29.04
CA VAL A 229 -2.87 -9.37 28.62
C VAL A 229 -4.03 -9.97 27.85
N THR A 230 -5.26 -9.68 28.28
CA THR A 230 -6.49 -10.12 27.62
C THR A 230 -7.14 -8.95 26.89
N LEU A 231 -7.28 -9.05 25.59
CA LEU A 231 -7.91 -8.01 24.76
C LEU A 231 -9.16 -8.55 24.05
N LYS A 232 -10.20 -7.71 24.02
CA LYS A 232 -11.38 -7.96 23.19
C LYS A 232 -11.16 -7.32 21.82
N ARG A 233 -11.17 -8.14 20.77
CA ARG A 233 -10.99 -7.66 19.39
C ARG A 233 -12.14 -6.74 18.98
N ASP A 234 -11.80 -5.71 18.23
CA ASP A 234 -12.75 -4.73 17.69
C ASP A 234 -12.27 -4.26 16.33
N ILE A 235 -13.08 -3.46 15.64
CA ILE A 235 -12.68 -2.80 14.41
C ILE A 235 -11.60 -1.74 14.72
N VAL A 236 -10.47 -1.89 14.09
CA VAL A 236 -9.34 -0.97 14.12
C VAL A 236 -9.37 -0.14 12.85
N GLN A 237 -9.39 1.18 12.97
CA GLN A 237 -9.38 2.11 11.84
C GLN A 237 -7.96 2.61 11.59
N LEU A 238 -7.53 2.53 10.32
CA LEU A 238 -6.24 3.07 9.87
C LEU A 238 -6.43 4.51 9.44
N GLU A 239 -6.21 5.43 10.36
CA GLU A 239 -6.50 6.86 10.18
C GLU A 239 -5.80 7.50 8.97
N GLU A 240 -4.66 6.96 8.53
CA GLU A 240 -3.95 7.39 7.33
C GLU A 240 -4.69 7.09 6.02
N THR A 241 -5.62 6.14 6.04
CA THR A 241 -6.43 5.77 4.86
C THR A 241 -7.57 6.76 4.61
N TYR A 242 -8.03 7.44 5.66
CA TYR A 242 -9.26 8.21 5.58
C TYR A 242 -9.04 9.66 5.16
N ILE A 243 -10.10 10.22 4.56
CA ILE A 243 -10.16 11.62 4.15
C ILE A 243 -9.98 12.51 5.37
N LYS A 244 -9.11 13.51 5.23
CA LYS A 244 -8.87 14.55 6.24
C LYS A 244 -8.96 15.92 5.59
N SER A 245 -9.47 16.90 6.35
CA SER A 245 -9.50 18.29 5.89
C SER A 245 -8.76 19.21 6.83
N SER A 246 -8.29 20.32 6.26
CA SER A 246 -7.66 21.41 6.97
C SER A 246 -8.12 22.76 6.40
N ILE A 247 -7.89 23.85 7.15
CA ILE A 247 -8.16 25.21 6.71
C ILE A 247 -6.85 25.98 6.63
N VAL A 248 -6.63 26.61 5.49
CA VAL A 248 -5.58 27.60 5.30
C VAL A 248 -6.19 28.99 5.31
N LYS A 249 -5.65 29.87 6.14
CA LYS A 249 -6.05 31.29 6.20
C LYS A 249 -5.07 32.12 5.38
N LYS A 250 -5.62 32.94 4.47
CA LYS A 250 -4.86 33.91 3.68
C LYS A 250 -5.69 35.16 3.45
N ASP A 251 -5.15 36.34 3.71
CA ASP A 251 -5.80 37.63 3.47
C ASP A 251 -7.22 37.71 4.06
N ASN A 252 -7.39 37.31 5.32
CA ASN A 252 -8.65 37.20 6.04
C ASN A 252 -9.70 36.24 5.44
N ASN A 253 -9.33 35.41 4.47
CA ASN A 253 -10.18 34.37 3.89
C ASN A 253 -9.76 32.98 4.34
N ASN A 254 -10.75 32.11 4.52
CA ASN A 254 -10.54 30.69 4.79
C ASN A 254 -10.61 29.91 3.47
N TYR A 255 -9.67 29.00 3.28
CA TYR A 255 -9.63 28.05 2.15
C TYR A 255 -9.57 26.65 2.72
N GLY A 256 -10.42 25.75 2.22
CA GLY A 256 -10.42 24.33 2.63
C GLY A 256 -9.46 23.52 1.79
N ILE A 257 -8.73 22.62 2.43
CA ILE A 257 -7.94 21.58 1.75
C ILE A 257 -8.48 20.24 2.24
N ILE A 258 -8.83 19.35 1.31
CA ILE A 258 -9.23 17.97 1.60
C ILE A 258 -8.19 17.03 0.96
N ASN A 259 -7.50 16.27 1.79
CA ASN A 259 -6.64 15.19 1.33
C ASN A 259 -7.46 13.91 1.20
N ILE A 260 -7.40 13.28 0.03
CA ILE A 260 -8.05 12.01 -0.29
C ILE A 260 -6.96 10.99 -0.59
N PRO A 261 -6.53 10.19 0.39
CA PRO A 261 -5.46 9.21 0.19
C PRO A 261 -5.89 8.06 -0.75
N LYS A 262 -7.18 7.69 -0.72
CA LYS A 262 -7.75 6.57 -1.48
C LYS A 262 -9.25 6.74 -1.67
N PHE A 263 -9.83 6.09 -2.70
CA PHE A 263 -11.28 5.95 -2.86
C PHE A 263 -11.74 4.66 -2.18
N TYR A 264 -11.67 4.65 -0.84
CA TYR A 264 -11.98 3.49 -0.01
C TYR A 264 -13.48 3.19 0.07
N ILE A 265 -13.77 1.90 0.22
CA ILE A 265 -15.10 1.36 0.46
C ILE A 265 -14.99 -0.01 1.14
N ASP A 266 -15.91 -0.32 2.02
CA ASP A 266 -16.08 -1.67 2.53
C ASP A 266 -17.11 -2.41 1.66
N PHE A 267 -16.65 -3.43 0.93
CA PHE A 267 -17.50 -4.18 0.01
C PHE A 267 -18.44 -5.14 0.75
N ASP A 268 -18.07 -5.60 1.92
CA ASP A 268 -18.82 -6.57 2.71
C ASP A 268 -19.87 -5.89 3.59
N ASN A 269 -19.60 -4.67 4.03
CA ASN A 269 -20.52 -3.92 4.87
C ASN A 269 -20.71 -2.47 4.37
N GLN A 270 -21.72 -2.26 3.54
CA GLN A 270 -22.05 -0.94 2.97
C GLN A 270 -22.49 0.11 4.01
N SER A 271 -22.80 -0.29 5.25
CA SER A 271 -23.09 0.66 6.36
C SER A 271 -21.82 1.32 6.90
N ASN A 272 -20.65 0.72 6.68
CA ASN A 272 -19.36 1.24 7.11
C ASN A 272 -18.98 2.54 6.36
N ARG A 273 -17.87 3.14 6.80
CA ARG A 273 -17.30 4.34 6.15
C ARG A 273 -16.97 4.06 4.69
N ASP A 274 -17.24 5.06 3.85
CA ASP A 274 -16.71 5.11 2.49
C ASP A 274 -16.23 6.53 2.17
N ALA A 275 -15.34 6.67 1.20
CA ALA A 275 -14.72 7.94 0.89
C ALA A 275 -15.73 9.01 0.39
N ALA A 276 -16.86 8.62 -0.23
CA ALA A 276 -17.88 9.57 -0.65
C ALA A 276 -18.65 10.14 0.55
N LYS A 277 -19.01 9.31 1.53
CA LYS A 277 -19.66 9.78 2.76
C LYS A 277 -18.76 10.73 3.55
N ASP A 278 -17.48 10.38 3.67
CA ASP A 278 -16.51 11.19 4.40
C ASP A 278 -16.25 12.52 3.68
N LEU A 279 -16.07 12.50 2.35
CA LEU A 279 -15.94 13.74 1.56
C LEU A 279 -17.14 14.66 1.75
N LYS A 280 -18.36 14.09 1.72
CA LYS A 280 -19.60 14.84 1.96
C LYS A 280 -19.59 15.52 3.33
N THR A 281 -19.14 14.81 4.35
CA THR A 281 -19.06 15.32 5.73
C THR A 281 -18.03 16.44 5.84
N GLU A 282 -16.83 16.24 5.27
CA GLU A 282 -15.77 17.24 5.32
C GLU A 282 -16.12 18.51 4.54
N ILE A 283 -16.77 18.41 3.36
CA ILE A 283 -17.25 19.59 2.62
C ILE A 283 -18.28 20.37 3.43
N LYS A 284 -19.24 19.70 4.09
CA LYS A 284 -20.23 20.38 4.95
C LYS A 284 -19.55 21.12 6.09
N ARG A 285 -18.62 20.45 6.81
CA ARG A 285 -17.87 21.06 7.90
C ARG A 285 -17.08 22.29 7.48
N LEU A 286 -16.41 22.23 6.32
CA LEU A 286 -15.67 23.36 5.78
C LEU A 286 -16.59 24.52 5.32
N LYS A 287 -17.77 24.22 4.76
CA LYS A 287 -18.79 25.25 4.41
C LYS A 287 -19.27 26.01 5.64
N GLU A 288 -19.54 25.32 6.75
CA GLU A 288 -19.95 25.94 8.01
C GLU A 288 -18.86 26.89 8.55
N GLN A 289 -17.59 26.63 8.23
CA GLN A 289 -16.48 27.51 8.58
C GLN A 289 -16.21 28.63 7.55
N GLY A 290 -17.11 28.81 6.58
CA GLY A 290 -17.11 29.94 5.66
C GLY A 290 -15.97 29.96 4.65
N ILE A 291 -15.49 28.79 4.19
CA ILE A 291 -14.43 28.74 3.18
C ILE A 291 -14.83 29.45 1.88
N LYS A 292 -13.87 30.10 1.22
CA LYS A 292 -14.03 30.81 -0.05
C LYS A 292 -13.60 29.98 -1.28
N GLY A 293 -12.80 28.94 -1.07
CA GLY A 293 -12.34 28.02 -2.10
C GLY A 293 -11.99 26.68 -1.49
N LEU A 294 -11.98 25.65 -2.32
CA LEU A 294 -11.69 24.27 -1.94
C LEU A 294 -10.57 23.70 -2.81
N VAL A 295 -9.61 23.06 -2.17
CA VAL A 295 -8.55 22.25 -2.82
C VAL A 295 -8.79 20.79 -2.46
N ILE A 296 -8.80 19.92 -3.46
CA ILE A 296 -8.79 18.46 -3.29
C ILE A 296 -7.40 17.98 -3.66
N ASP A 297 -6.75 17.29 -2.75
CA ASP A 297 -5.43 16.70 -2.98
C ASP A 297 -5.56 15.20 -3.28
N LEU A 298 -5.23 14.83 -4.52
CA LEU A 298 -5.20 13.45 -5.04
C LEU A 298 -3.76 12.99 -5.33
N ARG A 299 -2.75 13.73 -4.93
CA ARG A 299 -1.36 13.33 -5.15
C ARG A 299 -1.08 12.02 -4.44
N ASN A 300 -0.39 11.11 -5.12
CA ASN A 300 -0.08 9.74 -4.64
C ASN A 300 -1.32 8.86 -4.35
N ASN A 301 -2.50 9.25 -4.83
CA ASN A 301 -3.70 8.45 -4.70
C ASN A 301 -3.84 7.47 -5.88
N GLY A 302 -3.54 6.20 -5.66
CA GLY A 302 -3.60 5.12 -6.66
C GLY A 302 -5.01 4.73 -7.13
N GLY A 303 -6.06 5.40 -6.63
CA GLY A 303 -7.46 5.15 -7.00
C GLY A 303 -8.27 4.45 -5.92
N GLY A 304 -9.10 3.50 -6.31
CA GLY A 304 -10.01 2.73 -5.47
C GLY A 304 -11.34 2.43 -6.15
N ALA A 305 -12.44 2.46 -5.42
CA ALA A 305 -13.74 2.02 -5.90
C ALA A 305 -14.36 2.94 -6.96
N LEU A 306 -14.76 2.35 -8.09
CA LEU A 306 -15.37 3.08 -9.20
C LEU A 306 -16.71 3.73 -8.81
N LYS A 307 -17.53 3.05 -8.00
CA LYS A 307 -18.78 3.62 -7.50
C LYS A 307 -18.52 4.89 -6.68
N THR A 308 -17.54 4.83 -5.80
CA THR A 308 -17.19 5.94 -4.90
C THR A 308 -16.81 7.21 -5.67
N VAL A 309 -16.01 7.08 -6.75
CA VAL A 309 -15.60 8.25 -7.55
C VAL A 309 -16.77 8.87 -8.30
N VAL A 310 -17.77 8.08 -8.76
CA VAL A 310 -19.00 8.62 -9.39
C VAL A 310 -19.81 9.40 -8.37
N ASP A 311 -20.01 8.85 -7.18
CA ASP A 311 -20.74 9.52 -6.09
C ASP A 311 -20.03 10.82 -5.65
N MET A 312 -18.69 10.83 -5.60
CA MET A 312 -17.89 12.01 -5.26
C MET A 312 -17.99 13.10 -6.35
N ALA A 313 -17.91 12.73 -7.61
CA ALA A 313 -18.04 13.68 -8.73
C ALA A 313 -19.39 14.41 -8.69
N GLY A 314 -20.48 13.71 -8.32
CA GLY A 314 -21.81 14.28 -8.17
C GLY A 314 -21.90 15.42 -7.14
N MET A 315 -20.99 15.50 -6.16
CA MET A 315 -20.95 16.59 -5.20
C MET A 315 -20.58 17.94 -5.81
N PHE A 316 -20.02 17.95 -7.02
CA PHE A 316 -19.49 19.14 -7.69
C PHE A 316 -20.21 19.49 -8.99
N ILE A 317 -21.02 18.60 -9.55
CA ILE A 317 -21.79 18.80 -10.77
C ILE A 317 -23.28 18.65 -10.50
N LYS A 318 -24.13 19.20 -11.36
CA LYS A 318 -25.59 19.13 -11.17
C LYS A 318 -26.14 17.74 -11.49
N ASN A 319 -25.64 17.12 -12.50
CA ASN A 319 -25.89 15.75 -12.95
C ASN A 319 -25.09 15.47 -14.22
N GLY A 320 -25.03 14.23 -14.65
CA GLY A 320 -24.49 13.85 -15.97
C GLY A 320 -23.39 12.79 -15.89
N PRO A 321 -22.82 12.44 -17.06
CA PRO A 321 -21.86 11.36 -17.19
C PRO A 321 -20.53 11.70 -16.50
N VAL A 322 -20.00 10.75 -15.73
CA VAL A 322 -18.70 10.85 -15.05
C VAL A 322 -17.65 10.03 -15.80
N VAL A 323 -17.98 8.79 -16.13
CA VAL A 323 -17.07 7.85 -16.78
C VAL A 323 -17.87 6.87 -17.63
N GLN A 324 -17.25 6.37 -18.72
CA GLN A 324 -17.77 5.25 -19.48
C GLN A 324 -16.96 4.01 -19.20
N VAL A 325 -17.64 2.88 -19.11
CA VAL A 325 -17.00 1.57 -18.97
C VAL A 325 -17.47 0.65 -20.10
N LYS A 326 -16.60 -0.22 -20.58
CA LYS A 326 -16.91 -1.19 -21.62
C LYS A 326 -16.41 -2.57 -21.22
N TYR A 327 -17.30 -3.53 -21.09
CA TYR A 327 -16.97 -4.95 -21.07
C TYR A 327 -16.56 -5.43 -22.46
N PHE A 328 -15.87 -6.56 -22.51
CA PHE A 328 -15.32 -7.08 -23.79
C PHE A 328 -16.38 -7.24 -24.88
N ASP A 329 -17.53 -7.83 -24.54
CA ASP A 329 -18.60 -8.23 -25.45
C ASP A 329 -19.88 -7.38 -25.34
N LYS A 330 -19.85 -6.26 -24.60
CA LYS A 330 -21.03 -5.42 -24.33
C LYS A 330 -20.83 -4.01 -24.88
N GLU A 331 -21.94 -3.33 -25.07
CA GLU A 331 -21.93 -1.89 -25.34
C GLU A 331 -21.35 -1.10 -24.18
N LYS A 332 -20.90 0.13 -24.48
CA LYS A 332 -20.40 1.05 -23.45
C LYS A 332 -21.53 1.42 -22.50
N GLN A 333 -21.26 1.28 -21.23
CA GLN A 333 -22.12 1.76 -20.14
C GLN A 333 -21.62 3.10 -19.64
N VAL A 334 -22.52 4.08 -19.54
CA VAL A 334 -22.21 5.41 -18.98
C VAL A 334 -22.58 5.40 -17.51
N LEU A 335 -21.62 5.63 -16.64
CA LEU A 335 -21.85 5.85 -15.22
C LEU A 335 -22.00 7.37 -15.00
N SER A 336 -23.12 7.74 -14.46
CA SER A 336 -23.53 9.15 -14.33
C SER A 336 -23.96 9.45 -12.91
N ASP A 337 -23.69 10.67 -12.49
CA ASP A 337 -24.42 11.26 -11.37
C ASP A 337 -25.88 11.52 -11.79
N ARG A 338 -26.80 11.09 -10.94
CA ARG A 338 -28.26 11.25 -11.13
C ARG A 338 -28.89 12.22 -10.12
N ASP A 339 -28.13 12.64 -9.12
CA ASP A 339 -28.57 13.64 -8.14
C ASP A 339 -28.41 15.04 -8.74
N ARG A 340 -29.43 15.89 -8.60
CA ARG A 340 -29.39 17.28 -9.08
C ARG A 340 -28.82 18.26 -8.06
N SER A 341 -28.51 17.81 -6.87
CA SER A 341 -27.93 18.65 -5.82
C SER A 341 -26.42 18.83 -6.05
N ILE A 342 -25.92 20.03 -5.82
CA ILE A 342 -24.49 20.33 -5.80
C ILE A 342 -24.10 20.67 -4.37
N LEU A 343 -23.17 19.95 -3.83
CA LEU A 343 -22.73 20.19 -2.45
C LEU A 343 -21.78 21.39 -2.35
N TRP A 344 -20.87 21.56 -3.32
CA TRP A 344 -19.92 22.66 -3.39
C TRP A 344 -19.97 23.36 -4.74
N THR A 345 -20.32 24.65 -4.76
CA THR A 345 -20.43 25.50 -5.97
C THR A 345 -19.32 26.52 -6.12
N GLY A 346 -18.54 26.75 -5.06
CA GLY A 346 -17.42 27.71 -5.03
C GLY A 346 -16.23 27.28 -5.88
N PRO A 347 -15.17 28.10 -5.93
CA PRO A 347 -13.91 27.75 -6.61
C PRO A 347 -13.36 26.41 -6.15
N LEU A 348 -12.90 25.59 -7.11
CA LEU A 348 -12.38 24.25 -6.87
C LEU A 348 -11.05 24.05 -7.63
N VAL A 349 -10.06 23.54 -6.91
CA VAL A 349 -8.76 23.10 -7.44
C VAL A 349 -8.57 21.64 -7.10
N ILE A 350 -7.98 20.85 -8.01
CA ILE A 350 -7.59 19.47 -7.76
C ILE A 350 -6.10 19.33 -8.04
N LEU A 351 -5.37 18.83 -7.05
CA LEU A 351 -3.95 18.53 -7.16
C LEU A 351 -3.76 17.07 -7.55
N VAL A 352 -2.90 16.83 -8.54
CA VAL A 352 -2.55 15.49 -9.05
C VAL A 352 -1.04 15.37 -9.26
N ASN A 353 -0.53 14.14 -9.34
CA ASN A 353 0.85 13.83 -9.73
C ASN A 353 0.92 12.48 -10.45
N GLU A 354 2.12 12.00 -10.72
CA GLU A 354 2.39 10.72 -11.39
C GLU A 354 1.83 9.52 -10.63
N GLY A 355 1.71 9.62 -9.29
CA GLY A 355 1.07 8.61 -8.43
C GLY A 355 -0.47 8.67 -8.41
N SER A 356 -1.09 9.68 -9.06
CA SER A 356 -2.54 9.76 -9.19
C SER A 356 -3.03 8.81 -10.27
N ALA A 357 -3.78 7.76 -9.90
CA ALA A 357 -4.19 6.71 -10.84
C ALA A 357 -5.70 6.39 -10.76
N SER A 358 -6.24 5.78 -11.83
CA SER A 358 -7.57 5.15 -11.84
C SER A 358 -8.70 6.12 -11.43
N ALA A 359 -9.34 5.91 -10.25
CA ALA A 359 -10.43 6.77 -9.76
C ALA A 359 -9.99 8.23 -9.59
N SER A 360 -8.74 8.50 -9.23
CA SER A 360 -8.19 9.86 -9.18
C SER A 360 -8.19 10.53 -10.55
N GLU A 361 -7.82 9.77 -11.59
CA GLU A 361 -7.83 10.25 -12.97
C GLU A 361 -9.25 10.48 -13.48
N ILE A 362 -10.19 9.62 -13.09
CA ILE A 362 -11.61 9.76 -13.42
C ILE A 362 -12.19 11.04 -12.82
N LEU A 363 -11.94 11.30 -11.53
CA LEU A 363 -12.43 12.51 -10.86
C LEU A 363 -11.82 13.77 -11.49
N ALA A 364 -10.50 13.82 -11.63
CA ALA A 364 -9.81 14.96 -12.20
C ALA A 364 -10.27 15.25 -13.64
N ALA A 365 -10.37 14.22 -14.49
CA ALA A 365 -10.83 14.35 -15.87
C ALA A 365 -12.30 14.79 -15.95
N ALA A 366 -13.18 14.23 -15.11
CA ALA A 366 -14.58 14.66 -15.08
C ALA A 366 -14.71 16.14 -14.71
N MET A 367 -13.99 16.59 -13.67
CA MET A 367 -14.01 17.98 -13.23
C MET A 367 -13.41 18.93 -14.28
N GLN A 368 -12.39 18.51 -14.99
CA GLN A 368 -11.79 19.25 -16.09
C GLN A 368 -12.77 19.38 -17.27
N ASP A 369 -13.39 18.27 -17.69
CA ASP A 369 -14.34 18.23 -18.81
C ASP A 369 -15.60 19.07 -18.56
N TYR A 370 -16.07 19.10 -17.30
CA TYR A 370 -17.15 19.99 -16.88
C TYR A 370 -16.71 21.44 -16.70
N LYS A 371 -15.42 21.77 -16.87
CA LYS A 371 -14.83 23.08 -16.52
C LYS A 371 -15.16 23.49 -15.08
N ARG A 372 -15.26 22.50 -14.19
CA ARG A 372 -15.68 22.69 -12.81
C ARG A 372 -14.52 22.96 -11.87
N ALA A 373 -13.35 22.43 -12.18
CA ALA A 373 -12.13 22.62 -11.39
C ALA A 373 -10.94 23.00 -12.26
N ILE A 374 -9.97 23.67 -11.64
CA ILE A 374 -8.62 23.82 -12.19
C ILE A 374 -7.81 22.60 -11.70
N ILE A 375 -7.18 21.89 -12.64
CA ILE A 375 -6.30 20.76 -12.33
C ILE A 375 -4.87 21.27 -12.31
N ILE A 376 -4.13 21.01 -11.22
CA ILE A 376 -2.74 21.41 -11.04
C ILE A 376 -1.92 20.19 -10.69
N GLY A 377 -0.77 20.02 -11.32
CA GLY A 377 0.12 18.88 -11.02
C GLY A 377 1.34 18.80 -11.91
N GLY A 378 1.96 17.62 -11.95
CA GLY A 378 3.08 17.29 -12.80
C GLY A 378 2.70 17.16 -14.28
N ASN A 379 3.62 16.62 -15.09
CA ASN A 379 3.43 16.51 -16.54
C ASN A 379 2.33 15.52 -16.92
N GLN A 380 2.10 14.49 -16.10
CA GLN A 380 1.11 13.44 -16.36
C GLN A 380 0.64 12.79 -15.07
N THR A 381 -0.47 12.05 -15.14
CA THR A 381 -0.92 11.07 -14.14
C THR A 381 -0.52 9.67 -14.59
N TRP A 382 -0.84 8.64 -13.81
CA TRP A 382 -0.41 7.26 -14.06
C TRP A 382 -0.81 6.70 -15.45
N GLY A 383 -2.02 7.02 -15.93
CA GLY A 383 -2.49 6.54 -17.23
C GLY A 383 -3.21 5.18 -17.19
N LYS A 384 -3.75 4.76 -16.05
CA LYS A 384 -4.53 3.51 -15.96
C LYS A 384 -5.84 3.63 -16.73
N GLY A 385 -6.15 2.61 -17.55
CA GLY A 385 -7.34 2.56 -18.41
C GLY A 385 -8.27 1.37 -18.17
N THR A 386 -8.01 0.56 -17.13
CA THR A 386 -8.72 -0.70 -16.89
C THR A 386 -9.33 -0.77 -15.50
N VAL A 387 -10.42 -1.54 -15.37
CA VAL A 387 -11.11 -1.82 -14.10
C VAL A 387 -10.92 -3.30 -13.76
N GLN A 388 -10.46 -3.57 -12.56
CA GLN A 388 -10.32 -4.92 -12.02
C GLN A 388 -11.47 -5.21 -11.05
N ASN A 389 -11.93 -6.47 -11.09
CA ASN A 389 -12.78 -7.05 -10.05
C ASN A 389 -11.98 -8.08 -9.26
N VAL A 390 -12.35 -8.26 -8.00
CA VAL A 390 -11.85 -9.32 -7.13
C VAL A 390 -12.95 -10.34 -6.92
N PHE A 391 -12.68 -11.59 -7.32
CA PHE A 391 -13.62 -12.68 -7.24
C PHE A 391 -13.12 -13.74 -6.25
N PRO A 392 -13.78 -13.94 -5.08
CA PRO A 392 -13.41 -14.98 -4.12
C PRO A 392 -13.58 -16.37 -4.73
N LEU A 393 -12.51 -17.19 -4.72
CA LEU A 393 -12.51 -18.50 -5.38
C LEU A 393 -13.37 -19.53 -4.64
N ASP A 394 -13.60 -19.37 -3.36
CA ASP A 394 -14.53 -20.21 -2.58
C ASP A 394 -15.94 -20.26 -3.17
N ARG A 395 -16.36 -19.21 -3.88
CA ARG A 395 -17.66 -19.21 -4.58
C ARG A 395 -17.74 -20.19 -5.74
N MET A 396 -16.59 -20.66 -6.25
CA MET A 396 -16.53 -21.63 -7.36
C MET A 396 -16.47 -23.07 -6.89
N VAL A 397 -16.01 -23.31 -5.67
CA VAL A 397 -15.78 -24.66 -5.14
C VAL A 397 -16.84 -24.99 -4.10
N ARG A 398 -17.89 -25.72 -4.54
CA ARG A 398 -18.96 -26.16 -3.62
C ARG A 398 -18.40 -27.19 -2.64
N GLY A 399 -18.67 -26.97 -1.35
CA GLY A 399 -18.27 -27.91 -0.27
C GLY A 399 -16.74 -27.85 0.02
N ASN A 400 -16.10 -26.75 -0.24
CA ASN A 400 -14.71 -26.56 0.17
C ASN A 400 -14.59 -26.65 1.70
N THR A 401 -13.76 -27.57 2.17
CA THR A 401 -13.44 -27.79 3.59
C THR A 401 -11.96 -27.50 3.89
N ASN A 402 -11.19 -27.10 2.89
CA ASN A 402 -9.74 -26.93 3.00
C ASN A 402 -9.30 -25.50 3.35
N GLY A 403 -10.22 -24.66 3.84
CA GLY A 403 -9.94 -23.26 4.17
C GLY A 403 -10.18 -22.31 3.00
N ASP A 404 -9.81 -21.05 3.18
CA ASP A 404 -9.95 -19.99 2.18
C ASP A 404 -9.04 -20.24 0.98
N LEU A 405 -9.60 -20.17 -0.22
CA LEU A 405 -8.89 -20.37 -1.49
C LEU A 405 -8.32 -19.06 -2.07
N GLY A 406 -8.53 -17.94 -1.39
CA GLY A 406 -8.13 -16.63 -1.89
C GLY A 406 -9.06 -16.09 -2.98
N ALA A 407 -8.54 -15.23 -3.84
CA ALA A 407 -9.34 -14.56 -4.85
C ALA A 407 -8.57 -14.38 -6.16
N LEU A 408 -9.31 -14.25 -7.26
CA LEU A 408 -8.77 -13.79 -8.54
C LEU A 408 -9.11 -12.30 -8.72
N ARG A 409 -8.08 -11.45 -8.78
CA ARG A 409 -8.20 -10.07 -9.24
C ARG A 409 -7.97 -10.08 -10.75
N TYR A 410 -8.94 -9.62 -11.53
CA TYR A 410 -8.86 -9.69 -13.00
C TYR A 410 -9.53 -8.50 -13.67
N THR A 411 -9.00 -8.12 -14.83
CA THR A 411 -9.55 -7.03 -15.64
C THR A 411 -10.88 -7.43 -16.25
N THR A 412 -11.91 -6.65 -15.98
CA THR A 412 -13.27 -6.89 -16.52
C THR A 412 -13.70 -5.84 -17.52
N GLN A 413 -13.16 -4.64 -17.44
CA GLN A 413 -13.60 -3.52 -18.24
C GLN A 413 -12.44 -2.61 -18.61
N LYS A 414 -12.57 -1.90 -19.72
CA LYS A 414 -11.86 -0.66 -20.02
C LYS A 414 -12.73 0.52 -19.64
N TYR A 415 -12.13 1.60 -19.12
CA TYR A 415 -12.86 2.84 -18.91
C TYR A 415 -12.36 3.94 -19.84
N TYR A 416 -13.24 4.88 -20.14
CA TYR A 416 -13.01 6.00 -21.06
C TYR A 416 -13.46 7.30 -20.39
N LYS A 417 -12.68 8.35 -20.58
CA LYS A 417 -13.01 9.70 -20.14
C LYS A 417 -14.18 10.26 -20.95
N LYS A 418 -14.89 11.24 -20.40
CA LYS A 418 -16.10 11.83 -21.00
C LYS A 418 -15.87 12.43 -22.39
N LEU A 419 -14.72 13.03 -22.67
CA LEU A 419 -14.43 13.78 -23.90
C LEU A 419 -14.58 12.97 -25.21
N HIS A 420 -14.50 11.64 -25.16
CA HIS A 420 -14.76 10.81 -26.33
C HIS A 420 -16.26 10.68 -26.71
N LEU A 421 -17.18 11.18 -25.89
CA LEU A 421 -18.62 11.22 -26.19
C LEU A 421 -19.03 12.39 -27.09
N PHE A 422 -18.34 13.53 -27.04
CA PHE A 422 -18.79 14.78 -27.66
C PHE A 422 -18.10 15.11 -28.99
N ARG A 423 -17.04 14.41 -29.39
CA ARG A 423 -16.45 14.60 -30.75
C ARG A 423 -17.29 14.03 -31.89
N SER A 424 -18.34 13.27 -31.59
CA SER A 424 -19.29 12.76 -32.59
C SER A 424 -20.58 13.61 -32.68
N LEU A 425 -20.66 14.73 -31.96
CA LEU A 425 -21.83 15.64 -31.96
C LEU A 425 -21.45 17.11 -32.25
N LEU A 426 -20.22 17.37 -32.71
CA LEU A 426 -19.75 18.58 -33.36
C LEU A 426 -19.13 18.17 -34.70
#